data_133e42ae062b280f6f7b22d9a272eb85
#
_entry.id   133e42ae062b280f6f7b22d9a272eb85
#
_cell.length_a   1.000
_cell.length_b   1.000
_cell.length_c   1.000
_cell.angle_alpha   90.00
_cell.angle_beta   90.00
_cell.angle_gamma   90.00
#
_symmetry.space_group_name_H-M   'P 1'
#
loop_
_entity.id
_entity.type
_entity.pdbx_description
1 polymer ?
#
loop_
_entity_poly.entity_id
_entity_poly.type
_entity_poly.pdbx_seq_one_letter_code
_entity_poly.pdbx_strand_id
1 'polypeptide(L)'
;QQRLLKHLEKHPECIRPERYRNEVLAFLKDPLEDLCISRPKARLEWGIPLPFDDRYVTYVWFDALINYVSALGYPDADLYAKFWGTDQAPIAQHLIGKDIVKPHGIYWPTMLWAAGIPVYRHLNVHGYWTVETGKMSKSRGTVVRPLDLVDRYGYDAFRYFLLREMVFGLDATF
;
A
#
# COMPACT_ATOMS: atom_id res chain seq x y z
N GLN A 1 9.08 7.37 14.67
CA GLN A 1 8.10 6.60 15.45
C GLN A 1 7.11 7.51 16.16
N GLN A 2 7.54 8.43 17.06
CA GLN A 2 6.67 9.29 17.87
C GLN A 2 5.72 10.17 17.04
N ARG A 3 6.20 10.73 15.91
CA ARG A 3 5.36 11.52 15.00
C ARG A 3 4.22 10.69 14.39
N LEU A 4 4.51 9.42 14.04
CA LEU A 4 3.52 8.52 13.47
C LEU A 4 2.46 8.11 14.50
N LEU A 5 2.87 7.79 15.74
CA LEU A 5 1.93 7.51 16.84
C LEU A 5 0.96 8.67 17.06
N LYS A 6 1.49 9.90 17.23
CA LYS A 6 0.65 11.12 17.38
C LYS A 6 -0.28 11.34 16.20
N HIS A 7 0.18 11.03 14.97
CA HIS A 7 -0.66 11.17 13.78
C HIS A 7 -1.84 10.17 13.81
N LEU A 8 -1.58 8.90 14.14
CA LEU A 8 -2.62 7.86 14.22
C LEU A 8 -3.60 8.08 15.39
N GLU A 9 -3.15 8.70 16.49
CA GLU A 9 -4.02 9.11 17.60
C GLU A 9 -4.95 10.25 17.18
N LYS A 10 -4.41 11.26 16.50
CA LYS A 10 -5.18 12.42 16.04
C LYS A 10 -6.14 12.07 14.88
N HIS A 11 -5.80 11.10 14.06
CA HIS A 11 -6.55 10.69 12.87
C HIS A 11 -6.88 9.18 12.93
N PRO A 12 -7.79 8.74 13.80
CA PRO A 12 -8.07 7.33 14.04
C PRO A 12 -8.61 6.59 12.80
N GLU A 13 -9.23 7.32 11.86
CA GLU A 13 -9.74 6.76 10.61
C GLU A 13 -8.73 6.79 9.46
N CYS A 14 -7.48 7.21 9.72
CA CYS A 14 -6.44 7.24 8.68
C CYS A 14 -6.15 5.86 8.11
N ILE A 15 -6.21 4.80 8.92
CA ILE A 15 -6.08 3.41 8.49
C ILE A 15 -7.40 2.68 8.74
N ARG A 16 -7.95 2.08 7.68
CA ARG A 16 -9.26 1.42 7.68
C ARG A 16 -9.18 -0.01 7.15
N PRO A 17 -9.94 -0.94 7.71
CA PRO A 17 -10.68 -0.85 8.95
C PRO A 17 -9.76 -0.82 10.18
N GLU A 18 -10.32 -0.54 11.35
CA GLU A 18 -9.61 -0.35 12.62
C GLU A 18 -8.64 -1.48 12.98
N ARG A 19 -8.95 -2.72 12.62
CA ARG A 19 -8.07 -3.87 12.87
C ARG A 19 -6.65 -3.66 12.33
N TYR A 20 -6.50 -3.07 11.15
CA TYR A 20 -5.19 -2.80 10.54
C TYR A 20 -4.50 -1.57 11.14
N ARG A 21 -5.28 -0.60 11.61
CA ARG A 21 -4.73 0.45 12.45
C ARG A 21 -4.11 -0.12 13.72
N ASN A 22 -4.82 -1.04 14.37
CA ASN A 22 -4.34 -1.70 15.58
C ASN A 22 -3.10 -2.57 15.31
N GLU A 23 -3.01 -3.20 14.15
CA GLU A 23 -1.81 -3.91 13.69
C GLU A 23 -0.60 -2.96 13.55
N VAL A 24 -0.78 -1.81 12.89
CA VAL A 24 0.26 -0.79 12.79
C VAL A 24 0.65 -0.25 14.16
N LEU A 25 -0.30 0.02 15.04
CA LEU A 25 -0.02 0.44 16.42
C LEU A 25 0.75 -0.64 17.21
N ALA A 26 0.45 -1.93 16.96
CA ALA A 26 1.20 -3.03 17.59
C ALA A 26 2.65 -3.05 17.11
N PHE A 27 2.93 -2.86 15.81
CA PHE A 27 4.29 -2.70 15.29
C PHE A 27 5.04 -1.52 15.92
N LEU A 28 4.32 -0.46 16.27
CA LEU A 28 4.90 0.75 16.86
C LEU A 28 5.12 0.67 18.38
N LYS A 29 4.76 -0.44 19.04
CA LYS A 29 5.06 -0.65 20.47
C LYS A 29 6.55 -0.87 20.70
N ASP A 30 7.18 -1.62 19.80
CA ASP A 30 8.61 -1.86 19.84
C ASP A 30 9.37 -0.71 19.15
N PRO A 31 10.59 -0.40 19.57
CA PRO A 31 11.44 0.56 18.88
C PRO A 31 11.62 0.17 17.41
N LEU A 32 11.39 1.12 16.51
CA LEU A 32 11.67 0.91 15.09
C LEU A 32 13.17 1.04 14.84
N GLU A 33 13.71 0.07 14.12
CA GLU A 33 15.07 0.14 13.58
C GLU A 33 15.09 0.99 12.29
N ASP A 34 16.27 1.44 11.91
CA ASP A 34 16.50 2.13 10.66
C ASP A 34 16.20 1.21 9.46
N LEU A 35 15.47 1.72 8.49
CA LEU A 35 15.19 0.98 7.27
C LEU A 35 16.39 1.07 6.32
N CYS A 36 17.02 -0.07 6.04
CA CYS A 36 18.05 -0.13 4.99
C CYS A 36 17.37 0.04 3.61
N ILE A 37 17.65 1.18 2.95
CA ILE A 37 17.08 1.54 1.64
C ILE A 37 17.95 1.09 0.46
N SER A 38 19.02 0.37 0.69
CA SER A 38 19.96 -0.11 -0.35
C SER A 38 20.02 -1.64 -0.41
N ARG A 39 20.29 -2.16 -1.60
CA ARG A 39 20.56 -3.59 -1.83
C ARG A 39 21.84 -3.73 -2.64
N PRO A 40 22.80 -4.62 -2.26
CA PRO A 40 24.00 -4.83 -3.03
C PRO A 40 23.69 -5.29 -4.45
N LYS A 41 24.25 -4.60 -5.45
CA LYS A 41 24.04 -4.90 -6.88
C LYS A 41 24.51 -6.33 -7.23
N ALA A 42 25.52 -6.85 -6.51
CA ALA A 42 25.96 -8.24 -6.66
C ALA A 42 24.86 -9.29 -6.34
N ARG A 43 23.82 -8.91 -5.56
CA ARG A 43 22.67 -9.79 -5.26
C ARG A 43 21.43 -9.47 -6.08
N LEU A 44 21.37 -8.28 -6.65
CA LEU A 44 20.22 -7.77 -7.42
C LEU A 44 20.76 -6.92 -8.59
N GLU A 45 20.97 -7.53 -9.73
CA GLU A 45 21.59 -6.88 -10.90
C GLU A 45 20.72 -5.77 -11.50
N TRP A 46 19.40 -5.85 -11.33
CA TRP A 46 18.45 -4.85 -11.79
C TRP A 46 17.94 -3.97 -10.63
N GLY A 47 17.63 -2.75 -10.92
CA GLY A 47 17.11 -1.78 -9.95
C GLY A 47 17.66 -0.38 -10.23
N ILE A 48 17.16 0.61 -9.51
CA ILE A 48 17.62 2.00 -9.62
C ILE A 48 18.92 2.15 -8.82
N PRO A 49 20.07 2.46 -9.46
CA PRO A 49 21.32 2.71 -8.76
C PRO A 49 21.19 3.86 -7.77
N LEU A 50 21.85 3.75 -6.62
CA LEU A 50 21.92 4.89 -5.69
C LEU A 50 22.80 5.98 -6.30
N PRO A 51 22.40 7.26 -6.25
CA PRO A 51 23.14 8.34 -6.91
C PRO A 51 24.52 8.64 -6.29
N PHE A 52 24.77 8.13 -5.10
CA PHE A 52 26.02 8.33 -4.34
C PHE A 52 26.86 7.06 -4.19
N ASP A 53 26.35 5.89 -4.61
CA ASP A 53 27.11 4.61 -4.58
C ASP A 53 26.49 3.61 -5.58
N ASP A 54 27.12 3.47 -6.74
CA ASP A 54 26.66 2.62 -7.86
C ASP A 54 26.79 1.11 -7.62
N ARG A 55 27.44 0.70 -6.53
CA ARG A 55 27.50 -0.71 -6.08
C ARG A 55 26.18 -1.19 -5.46
N TYR A 56 25.26 -0.27 -5.22
CA TYR A 56 23.96 -0.56 -4.62
C TYR A 56 22.82 -0.06 -5.50
N VAL A 57 21.70 -0.76 -5.40
CA VAL A 57 20.41 -0.35 -5.98
C VAL A 57 19.42 -0.03 -4.86
N THR A 58 18.44 0.78 -5.18
CA THR A 58 17.38 1.21 -4.27
C THR A 58 16.52 0.02 -3.83
N TYR A 59 16.15 0.00 -2.56
CA TYR A 59 15.19 -0.96 -2.02
C TYR A 59 13.82 -0.77 -2.67
N VAL A 60 13.19 -1.87 -3.10
CA VAL A 60 11.96 -1.87 -3.88
C VAL A 60 10.84 -1.01 -3.27
N TRP A 61 10.65 -1.04 -1.95
CA TRP A 61 9.61 -0.22 -1.32
C TRP A 61 9.96 1.27 -1.26
N PHE A 62 11.24 1.61 -1.27
CA PHE A 62 11.65 3.01 -1.36
C PHE A 62 11.38 3.59 -2.76
N ASP A 63 11.49 2.78 -3.79
CA ASP A 63 11.14 3.12 -5.17
C ASP A 63 9.61 3.08 -5.39
N ALA A 64 8.99 1.93 -5.11
CA ALA A 64 7.58 1.68 -5.42
C ALA A 64 6.61 2.68 -4.77
N LEU A 65 6.88 3.12 -3.53
CA LEU A 65 6.00 4.07 -2.83
C LEU A 65 6.04 5.48 -3.43
N ILE A 66 7.18 5.89 -3.99
CA ILE A 66 7.32 7.20 -4.65
C ILE A 66 6.44 7.30 -5.90
N ASN A 67 6.10 6.18 -6.54
CA ASN A 67 5.23 6.14 -7.70
C ASN A 67 3.89 6.87 -7.47
N TYR A 68 3.34 6.85 -6.27
CA TYR A 68 2.06 7.51 -5.96
C TYR A 68 2.10 9.02 -6.18
N VAL A 69 3.22 9.68 -5.94
CA VAL A 69 3.37 11.12 -6.16
C VAL A 69 4.01 11.44 -7.50
N SER A 70 4.96 10.61 -7.98
CA SER A 70 5.61 10.84 -9.28
C SER A 70 4.64 10.67 -10.45
N ALA A 71 3.69 9.72 -10.37
CA ALA A 71 2.63 9.56 -11.36
C ALA A 71 1.68 10.76 -11.47
N LEU A 72 1.59 11.56 -10.42
CA LEU A 72 0.84 12.82 -10.41
C LEU A 72 1.68 14.03 -10.87
N GLY A 73 2.96 13.81 -11.20
CA GLY A 73 3.88 14.87 -11.63
C GLY A 73 4.34 15.78 -10.48
N TYR A 74 4.49 15.24 -9.27
CA TYR A 74 5.08 15.98 -8.16
C TYR A 74 6.45 16.59 -8.55
N PRO A 75 6.77 17.83 -8.13
CA PRO A 75 5.96 18.70 -7.26
C PRO A 75 5.03 19.67 -8.01
N ASP A 76 5.22 19.91 -9.28
CA ASP A 76 4.75 21.12 -9.96
C ASP A 76 3.51 20.94 -10.85
N ALA A 77 3.07 19.68 -11.08
CA ALA A 77 1.95 19.44 -11.97
C ALA A 77 0.58 19.66 -11.30
N ASP A 78 -0.36 20.20 -12.05
CA ASP A 78 -1.74 20.43 -11.61
C ASP A 78 -2.42 19.16 -11.07
N LEU A 79 -2.08 17.99 -11.59
CA LEU A 79 -2.62 16.71 -11.13
C LEU A 79 -2.23 16.42 -9.69
N TYR A 80 -1.00 16.77 -9.29
CA TYR A 80 -0.57 16.60 -7.91
C TYR A 80 -1.41 17.49 -6.98
N ALA A 81 -1.53 18.76 -7.27
CA ALA A 81 -2.34 19.68 -6.47
C ALA A 81 -3.81 19.23 -6.39
N LYS A 82 -4.36 18.73 -7.49
CA LYS A 82 -5.75 18.30 -7.61
C LYS A 82 -6.07 17.01 -6.85
N PHE A 83 -5.18 16.02 -6.86
CA PHE A 83 -5.48 14.66 -6.39
C PHE A 83 -4.75 14.28 -5.10
N TRP A 84 -3.68 14.97 -4.71
CA TRP A 84 -2.98 14.68 -3.47
C TRP A 84 -3.56 15.45 -2.28
N GLY A 85 -3.78 16.75 -2.43
CA GLY A 85 -4.27 17.64 -1.38
C GLY A 85 -3.17 18.25 -0.51
N THR A 86 -3.58 18.81 0.63
CA THR A 86 -2.71 19.49 1.60
C THR A 86 -2.81 18.82 2.98
N ASP A 87 -1.95 19.24 3.93
CA ASP A 87 -2.02 18.76 5.33
C ASP A 87 -3.36 19.07 6.00
N GLN A 88 -4.00 20.21 5.63
CA GLN A 88 -5.30 20.63 6.16
C GLN A 88 -6.48 19.94 5.45
N ALA A 89 -6.28 19.56 4.18
CA ALA A 89 -7.31 18.96 3.34
C ALA A 89 -6.69 17.81 2.46
N PRO A 90 -6.25 16.70 3.07
CA PRO A 90 -5.70 15.57 2.31
C PRO A 90 -6.80 14.90 1.49
N ILE A 91 -6.53 14.66 0.20
CA ILE A 91 -7.46 14.06 -0.75
C ILE A 91 -7.11 12.60 -1.04
N ALA A 92 -5.82 12.33 -1.27
CA ALA A 92 -5.32 11.03 -1.67
C ALA A 92 -5.74 9.91 -0.71
N GLN A 93 -6.16 8.79 -1.29
CA GLN A 93 -6.47 7.57 -0.56
C GLN A 93 -5.78 6.39 -1.22
N HIS A 94 -5.28 5.46 -0.41
CA HIS A 94 -4.75 4.20 -0.90
C HIS A 94 -5.75 3.08 -0.65
N LEU A 95 -5.83 2.13 -1.59
CA LEU A 95 -6.55 0.87 -1.43
C LEU A 95 -5.54 -0.25 -1.66
N ILE A 96 -5.26 -1.03 -0.62
CA ILE A 96 -4.18 -2.03 -0.62
C ILE A 96 -4.61 -3.36 -0.04
N GLY A 97 -3.89 -4.42 -0.39
CA GLY A 97 -3.98 -5.72 0.27
C GLY A 97 -3.30 -5.70 1.65
N LYS A 98 -3.76 -6.55 2.54
CA LYS A 98 -3.28 -6.64 3.92
C LYS A 98 -1.79 -6.97 4.07
N ASP A 99 -1.18 -7.61 3.09
CA ASP A 99 0.24 -8.00 3.10
C ASP A 99 1.21 -6.82 3.00
N ILE A 100 0.72 -5.67 2.53
CA ILE A 100 1.53 -4.47 2.34
C ILE A 100 1.13 -3.32 3.29
N VAL A 101 0.48 -3.65 4.41
CA VAL A 101 0.12 -2.68 5.45
C VAL A 101 1.36 -2.00 6.04
N LYS A 102 2.41 -2.76 6.35
CA LYS A 102 3.63 -2.19 6.94
C LYS A 102 4.32 -1.16 6.04
N PRO A 103 4.59 -1.43 4.74
CA PRO A 103 5.14 -0.41 3.85
C PRO A 103 4.28 0.85 3.74
N HIS A 104 2.96 0.71 3.65
CA HIS A 104 2.06 1.86 3.45
C HIS A 104 1.69 2.57 4.75
N GLY A 105 1.57 1.86 5.86
CA GLY A 105 1.17 2.44 7.14
C GLY A 105 2.35 2.95 7.98
N ILE A 106 3.59 2.53 7.70
CA ILE A 106 4.78 2.93 8.46
C ILE A 106 5.80 3.64 7.57
N TYR A 107 6.28 2.99 6.49
CA TYR A 107 7.36 3.58 5.67
C TYR A 107 6.87 4.79 4.89
N TRP A 108 5.73 4.66 4.23
CA TRP A 108 5.21 5.71 3.35
C TRP A 108 4.91 7.03 4.08
N PRO A 109 4.19 7.08 5.21
CA PRO A 109 4.02 8.33 5.96
C PRO A 109 5.34 8.97 6.38
N THR A 110 6.33 8.15 6.78
CA THR A 110 7.63 8.68 7.20
C THR A 110 8.44 9.23 6.03
N MET A 111 8.36 8.60 4.85
CA MET A 111 8.96 9.10 3.61
C MET A 111 8.32 10.42 3.16
N LEU A 112 6.99 10.50 3.17
CA LEU A 112 6.24 11.71 2.85
C LEU A 112 6.66 12.88 3.75
N TRP A 113 6.72 12.68 5.06
CA TRP A 113 7.17 13.71 5.98
C TRP A 113 8.63 14.13 5.80
N ALA A 114 9.50 13.18 5.44
CA ALA A 114 10.90 13.50 5.14
C ALA A 114 11.05 14.37 3.89
N ALA A 115 10.15 14.19 2.92
CA ALA A 115 10.09 14.97 1.68
C ALA A 115 9.25 16.26 1.81
N GLY A 116 8.66 16.56 2.97
CA GLY A 116 7.76 17.72 3.15
C GLY A 116 6.42 17.57 2.44
N ILE A 117 6.02 16.33 2.11
CA ILE A 117 4.77 16.02 1.41
C ILE A 117 3.68 15.68 2.43
N PRO A 118 2.44 16.18 2.26
CA PRO A 118 1.30 15.80 3.10
C PRO A 118 1.04 14.30 3.10
N VAL A 119 0.64 13.74 4.25
CA VAL A 119 0.21 12.35 4.33
C VAL A 119 -1.18 12.20 3.70
N TYR A 120 -1.42 11.07 3.08
CA TYR A 120 -2.71 10.70 2.50
C TYR A 120 -3.85 10.72 3.53
N ARG A 121 -5.09 10.86 3.06
CA ARG A 121 -6.29 10.90 3.90
C ARG A 121 -6.59 9.54 4.52
N HIS A 122 -6.65 8.48 3.70
CA HIS A 122 -6.99 7.14 4.16
C HIS A 122 -6.12 6.07 3.51
N LEU A 123 -5.74 5.09 4.32
CA LEU A 123 -5.22 3.80 3.91
C LEU A 123 -6.33 2.76 4.09
N ASN A 124 -6.96 2.35 3.00
CA ASN A 124 -8.03 1.36 2.99
C ASN A 124 -7.41 -0.02 2.72
N VAL A 125 -7.56 -0.94 3.66
CA VAL A 125 -6.93 -2.25 3.59
C VAL A 125 -7.97 -3.33 3.42
N HIS A 126 -7.86 -4.11 2.34
CA HIS A 126 -8.72 -5.26 2.08
C HIS A 126 -8.02 -6.59 2.37
N GLY A 127 -8.81 -7.63 2.62
CA GLY A 127 -8.33 -8.99 2.76
C GLY A 127 -8.03 -9.65 1.42
N TYR A 128 -7.79 -10.96 1.44
CA TYR A 128 -7.55 -11.77 0.24
C TYR A 128 -8.81 -12.48 -0.23
N TRP A 129 -8.88 -12.66 -1.55
CA TRP A 129 -9.70 -13.68 -2.15
C TRP A 129 -8.94 -15.00 -2.12
N THR A 130 -9.56 -16.01 -1.53
CA THR A 130 -9.02 -17.35 -1.43
C THR A 130 -9.88 -18.34 -2.21
N VAL A 131 -9.44 -19.55 -2.34
CA VAL A 131 -10.22 -20.70 -2.81
C VAL A 131 -10.27 -21.73 -1.67
N GLU A 132 -11.15 -22.74 -1.73
CA GLU A 132 -11.29 -23.75 -0.68
C GLU A 132 -9.96 -24.35 -0.22
N THR A 133 -9.00 -24.49 -1.13
CA THR A 133 -7.65 -25.01 -0.85
C THR A 133 -6.68 -23.97 -0.29
N GLY A 134 -7.15 -22.73 -0.01
CA GLY A 134 -6.38 -21.63 0.56
C GLY A 134 -5.99 -20.56 -0.47
N LYS A 135 -4.79 -20.00 -0.35
CA LYS A 135 -4.31 -18.92 -1.23
C LYS A 135 -4.21 -19.37 -2.69
N MET A 136 -4.74 -18.57 -3.61
CA MET A 136 -4.58 -18.79 -5.04
C MET A 136 -3.11 -18.85 -5.44
N SER A 137 -2.77 -19.80 -6.30
CA SER A 137 -1.39 -20.01 -6.78
C SER A 137 -1.37 -20.34 -8.27
N LYS A 138 -0.54 -19.62 -9.03
CA LYS A 138 -0.35 -19.89 -10.47
C LYS A 138 0.23 -21.28 -10.70
N SER A 139 1.19 -21.70 -9.87
CA SER A 139 1.84 -23.01 -9.98
C SER A 139 0.92 -24.18 -9.65
N ARG A 140 -0.13 -23.95 -8.83
CA ARG A 140 -1.14 -24.97 -8.49
C ARG A 140 -2.37 -24.93 -9.40
N GLY A 141 -2.44 -23.98 -10.35
CA GLY A 141 -3.59 -23.83 -11.24
C GLY A 141 -4.88 -23.37 -10.55
N THR A 142 -4.80 -22.83 -9.32
CA THR A 142 -5.97 -22.43 -8.51
C THR A 142 -6.35 -20.96 -8.70
N VAL A 143 -5.77 -20.27 -9.69
CA VAL A 143 -6.06 -18.86 -9.95
C VAL A 143 -7.40 -18.71 -10.65
N VAL A 144 -8.32 -18.02 -10.03
CA VAL A 144 -9.56 -17.57 -10.67
C VAL A 144 -9.24 -16.38 -11.58
N ARG A 145 -9.54 -16.51 -12.87
CA ARG A 145 -9.30 -15.44 -13.85
C ARG A 145 -10.54 -14.55 -13.96
N PRO A 146 -10.41 -13.24 -13.68
CA PRO A 146 -11.56 -12.33 -13.74
C PRO A 146 -12.28 -12.32 -15.10
N LEU A 147 -11.55 -12.38 -16.21
CA LEU A 147 -12.16 -12.36 -17.55
C LEU A 147 -13.01 -13.60 -17.83
N ASP A 148 -12.59 -14.78 -17.38
CA ASP A 148 -13.39 -16.01 -17.56
C ASP A 148 -14.74 -15.91 -16.82
N LEU A 149 -14.77 -15.24 -15.67
CA LEU A 149 -16.01 -15.00 -14.93
C LEU A 149 -16.87 -13.92 -15.58
N VAL A 150 -16.25 -12.89 -16.14
CA VAL A 150 -16.95 -11.83 -16.88
C VAL A 150 -17.59 -12.42 -18.15
N ASP A 151 -16.89 -13.26 -18.90
CA ASP A 151 -17.41 -13.90 -20.09
C ASP A 151 -18.61 -14.82 -19.78
N ARG A 152 -18.59 -15.44 -18.60
CA ARG A 152 -19.67 -16.37 -18.18
C ARG A 152 -20.86 -15.68 -17.53
N TYR A 153 -20.64 -14.65 -16.72
CA TYR A 153 -21.66 -14.05 -15.86
C TYR A 153 -21.93 -12.56 -16.14
N GLY A 154 -21.10 -11.92 -16.95
CA GLY A 154 -21.12 -10.48 -17.19
C GLY A 154 -20.45 -9.66 -16.10
N TYR A 155 -20.13 -8.40 -16.44
CA TYR A 155 -19.40 -7.48 -15.54
C TYR A 155 -20.19 -7.17 -14.25
N ASP A 156 -21.49 -6.90 -14.37
CA ASP A 156 -22.29 -6.45 -13.24
C ASP A 156 -22.47 -7.54 -12.19
N ALA A 157 -22.75 -8.77 -12.61
CA ALA A 157 -22.89 -9.91 -11.70
C ALA A 157 -21.55 -10.20 -10.99
N PHE A 158 -20.43 -10.18 -11.70
CA PHE A 158 -19.12 -10.41 -11.12
C PHE A 158 -18.73 -9.32 -10.13
N ARG A 159 -18.94 -8.04 -10.48
CA ARG A 159 -18.67 -6.91 -9.57
C ARG A 159 -19.55 -6.96 -8.32
N TYR A 160 -20.83 -7.26 -8.49
CA TYR A 160 -21.75 -7.42 -7.37
C TYR A 160 -21.31 -8.54 -6.43
N PHE A 161 -20.93 -9.70 -6.95
CA PHE A 161 -20.39 -10.82 -6.17
C PHE A 161 -19.19 -10.38 -5.33
N LEU A 162 -18.18 -9.74 -5.93
CA LEU A 162 -16.99 -9.31 -5.23
C LEU A 162 -17.30 -8.35 -4.07
N LEU A 163 -18.23 -7.40 -4.29
CA LEU A 163 -18.58 -6.40 -3.27
C LEU A 163 -19.49 -6.97 -2.17
N ARG A 164 -20.31 -7.97 -2.50
CA ARG A 164 -21.23 -8.58 -1.55
C ARG A 164 -20.57 -9.58 -0.64
N GLU A 165 -19.73 -10.45 -1.20
CA GLU A 165 -19.16 -11.59 -0.45
C GLU A 165 -17.94 -11.19 0.39
N MET A 166 -17.23 -10.14 0.03
CA MET A 166 -16.09 -9.67 0.81
C MET A 166 -16.50 -8.58 1.80
N VAL A 167 -16.53 -8.92 3.08
CA VAL A 167 -16.59 -7.91 4.14
C VAL A 167 -15.28 -7.12 4.15
N PHE A 168 -15.36 -5.80 4.09
CA PHE A 168 -14.18 -4.94 3.97
C PHE A 168 -13.16 -5.20 5.09
N GLY A 169 -11.96 -5.55 4.69
CA GLY A 169 -10.85 -5.88 5.58
C GLY A 169 -10.76 -7.36 6.00
N LEU A 170 -11.73 -8.19 5.64
CA LEU A 170 -11.69 -9.64 5.87
C LEU A 170 -11.34 -10.40 4.59
N ASP A 171 -10.84 -11.62 4.74
CA ASP A 171 -10.69 -12.54 3.63
C ASP A 171 -12.05 -13.07 3.18
N ALA A 172 -12.19 -13.37 1.91
CA ALA A 172 -13.34 -14.03 1.33
C ALA A 172 -12.90 -15.24 0.49
N THR A 173 -13.82 -16.15 0.23
CA THR A 173 -13.55 -17.37 -0.55
C THR A 173 -14.45 -17.40 -1.79
N PHE A 174 -13.85 -17.74 -2.93
CA PHE A 174 -14.58 -18.02 -4.17
C PHE A 174 -15.31 -19.34 -4.08
#